data_adc2a146881b2955c71a8fd9baff809f
#
_entry.id   adc2a146881b2955c71a8fd9baff809f
#
_cell.length_a   1.000
_cell.length_b   1.000
_cell.length_c   1.000
_cell.angle_alpha   90.00
_cell.angle_beta   90.00
_cell.angle_gamma   90.00
#
_symmetry.space_group_name_H-M   'P 1'
#
loop_
_entity.id
_entity.type
_entity.pdbx_description
1 polymer ?
#
loop_
_entity_poly.entity_id
_entity_poly.type
_entity_poly.pdbx_seq_one_letter_code
_entity_poly.pdbx_strand_id
1 'polypeptide(L)'
;MYAEDEREIDVSEDRTAKDVLALAKDSGAEFVDLRFCDLPGVMQHFSMPIHELTEDGFDAGYGFDGSSIRGFQEIQESDMLLIPDANTAVMDPFREHPTINVNCFVKDPVTGDSYTRDPRFVLKKAEDYLKGTGIADTAYFGPEAEFYIFDQVRFDQTQYSGYYFLDSSEGVWNSGRDFELDGSPNMGYKPRYKEGYFPVPPMDHYQDLRSEMVLNLQKVGVHVEVHHHEVGTAGQAEIDMRYDTLLHMADKVMKYKYVVKNTAHAAGKTVTFMPKPLFMDNGSGMHTHQSLWKTDENLFWDEVGYAGISDMARWYIGGLLAHAPALLAFCAPTTNSYRRLVPGYEAPINLVYSQRNRSACVRIPVYYKTPEAKRLEFRTPDPSCNPYLSFAAQLQAGLDGVKNKIEPPEPIDKDLYDLPPEDKAMVKQVPGSLEEVLDALEADHQWLLEGGVFTQDVIDTWIEYKREHELDAVRLRPHPYEFHLYFDI
;
A
#
# COMPACT_ATOMS: atom_id res chain seq x y z
N MET A 1 36.84 -7.29 2.13
CA MET A 1 37.25 -6.18 1.25
C MET A 1 36.25 -6.17 0.11
N TYR A 2 35.05 -5.63 0.39
CA TYR A 2 33.98 -5.40 -0.60
C TYR A 2 34.27 -4.06 -1.24
N ALA A 3 34.48 -4.07 -2.53
CA ALA A 3 34.72 -2.87 -3.29
C ALA A 3 33.47 -1.98 -3.24
N GLU A 4 33.69 -0.74 -2.87
CA GLU A 4 32.77 0.38 -3.04
C GLU A 4 32.43 0.51 -4.53
N ASP A 5 31.32 -0.08 -4.96
CA ASP A 5 30.61 0.35 -6.15
C ASP A 5 29.25 0.88 -5.70
N GLU A 6 29.31 1.87 -4.81
CA GLU A 6 28.19 2.74 -4.46
C GLU A 6 27.88 3.63 -5.67
N ARG A 7 27.28 3.05 -6.70
CA ARG A 7 26.40 3.83 -7.54
C ARG A 7 25.08 3.91 -6.79
N GLU A 8 24.98 4.78 -5.78
CA GLU A 8 23.72 5.40 -5.45
C GLU A 8 23.14 5.85 -6.80
N ILE A 9 21.97 5.28 -7.15
CA ILE A 9 21.17 5.91 -8.21
C ILE A 9 20.76 7.22 -7.58
N ASP A 10 21.52 8.27 -7.90
CA ASP A 10 21.26 9.63 -7.47
C ASP A 10 19.89 10.02 -8.05
N VAL A 11 18.87 9.84 -7.23
CA VAL A 11 17.52 10.35 -7.51
C VAL A 11 17.56 11.81 -7.09
N SER A 12 18.31 12.62 -7.85
CA SER A 12 18.26 14.08 -7.68
C SER A 12 16.83 14.52 -7.92
N GLU A 13 16.25 15.26 -6.97
CA GLU A 13 14.88 15.79 -7.03
C GLU A 13 14.68 16.82 -8.17
N ASP A 14 15.70 17.09 -8.98
CA ASP A 14 15.72 18.11 -10.00
C ASP A 14 16.04 17.58 -11.41
N ARG A 15 15.67 16.32 -11.71
CA ARG A 15 15.85 15.78 -13.06
C ARG A 15 14.96 16.49 -14.07
N THR A 16 15.58 16.87 -15.18
CA THR A 16 14.89 17.50 -16.32
C THR A 16 14.56 16.46 -17.41
N ALA A 17 13.72 16.83 -18.37
CA ALA A 17 13.49 16.03 -19.58
C ALA A 17 14.79 15.66 -20.29
N LYS A 18 15.78 16.58 -20.32
CA LYS A 18 17.11 16.35 -20.91
C LYS A 18 17.88 15.24 -20.21
N ASP A 19 17.78 15.18 -18.88
CA ASP A 19 18.46 14.14 -18.10
C ASP A 19 17.85 12.76 -18.38
N VAL A 20 16.53 12.69 -18.57
CA VAL A 20 15.85 11.44 -18.97
C VAL A 20 16.25 11.02 -20.39
N LEU A 21 16.31 11.95 -21.33
CA LEU A 21 16.77 11.66 -22.69
C LEU A 21 18.24 11.23 -22.74
N ALA A 22 19.09 11.82 -21.88
CA ALA A 22 20.49 11.41 -21.72
C ALA A 22 20.56 9.98 -21.13
N LEU A 23 19.82 9.70 -20.05
CA LEU A 23 19.70 8.36 -19.46
C LEU A 23 19.27 7.33 -20.50
N ALA A 24 18.23 7.63 -21.29
CA ALA A 24 17.73 6.75 -22.35
C ALA A 24 18.81 6.43 -23.39
N LYS A 25 19.57 7.45 -23.82
CA LYS A 25 20.67 7.29 -24.78
C LYS A 25 21.82 6.47 -24.19
N ASP A 26 22.24 6.77 -22.96
CA ASP A 26 23.42 6.15 -22.33
C ASP A 26 23.15 4.68 -21.96
N SER A 27 21.89 4.35 -21.61
CA SER A 27 21.44 2.98 -21.34
C SER A 27 21.06 2.19 -22.59
N GLY A 28 21.03 2.82 -23.75
CA GLY A 28 20.60 2.18 -24.99
C GLY A 28 19.10 1.80 -24.99
N ALA A 29 18.26 2.59 -24.34
CA ALA A 29 16.83 2.34 -24.31
C ALA A 29 16.22 2.35 -25.72
N GLU A 30 15.38 1.35 -26.01
CA GLU A 30 14.65 1.23 -27.27
C GLU A 30 13.21 1.70 -27.12
N PHE A 31 12.67 1.61 -25.90
CA PHE A 31 11.28 1.98 -25.57
C PHE A 31 11.22 2.88 -24.34
N VAL A 32 10.15 3.67 -24.26
CA VAL A 32 9.69 4.33 -23.05
C VAL A 32 8.32 3.79 -22.66
N ASP A 33 8.12 3.56 -21.38
CA ASP A 33 6.90 3.05 -20.76
C ASP A 33 6.32 4.15 -19.86
N LEU A 34 5.25 4.81 -20.30
CA LEU A 34 4.57 5.85 -19.54
C LEU A 34 3.56 5.18 -18.60
N ARG A 35 3.71 5.43 -17.30
CA ARG A 35 2.94 4.77 -16.25
C ARG A 35 2.10 5.76 -15.46
N PHE A 36 0.89 5.35 -15.10
CA PHE A 36 0.00 6.10 -14.23
C PHE A 36 -0.87 5.13 -13.43
N CYS A 37 -1.55 5.64 -12.40
CA CYS A 37 -2.35 4.80 -11.51
C CYS A 37 -3.85 5.05 -11.77
N ASP A 38 -4.64 3.98 -11.90
CA ASP A 38 -6.10 4.11 -11.93
C ASP A 38 -6.66 4.40 -10.52
N LEU A 39 -7.94 4.78 -10.43
CA LEU A 39 -8.54 5.13 -9.15
C LEU A 39 -8.50 3.98 -8.12
N PRO A 40 -8.77 2.70 -8.46
CA PRO A 40 -8.62 1.59 -7.54
C PRO A 40 -7.19 1.27 -7.07
N GLY A 41 -6.16 1.77 -7.73
CA GLY A 41 -4.76 1.58 -7.31
C GLY A 41 -3.97 0.59 -8.14
N VAL A 42 -4.37 0.33 -9.38
CA VAL A 42 -3.59 -0.51 -10.30
C VAL A 42 -2.80 0.37 -11.27
N MET A 43 -1.52 0.03 -11.45
CA MET A 43 -0.67 0.69 -12.43
C MET A 43 -1.13 0.36 -13.84
N GLN A 44 -1.38 1.39 -14.63
CA GLN A 44 -1.67 1.34 -16.05
C GLN A 44 -0.48 1.88 -16.84
N HIS A 45 -0.35 1.51 -18.12
CA HIS A 45 0.74 1.97 -18.96
C HIS A 45 0.44 1.88 -20.45
N PHE A 46 1.20 2.61 -21.23
CA PHE A 46 1.46 2.29 -22.63
C PHE A 46 2.93 2.57 -22.96
N SER A 47 3.43 1.84 -23.97
CA SER A 47 4.82 1.94 -24.39
C SER A 47 4.93 2.59 -25.77
N MET A 48 5.99 3.38 -25.97
CA MET A 48 6.31 4.00 -27.24
C MET A 48 7.77 3.69 -27.63
N PRO A 49 8.12 3.66 -28.94
CA PRO A 49 9.52 3.71 -29.33
C PRO A 49 10.23 4.92 -28.72
N ILE A 50 11.47 4.77 -28.31
CA ILE A 50 12.19 5.81 -27.58
C ILE A 50 12.32 7.14 -28.33
N HIS A 51 12.31 7.11 -29.67
CA HIS A 51 12.41 8.34 -30.47
C HIS A 51 11.15 9.21 -30.42
N GLU A 52 10.01 8.69 -29.94
CA GLU A 52 8.79 9.45 -29.67
C GLU A 52 8.85 10.21 -28.33
N LEU A 53 9.77 9.85 -27.44
CA LEU A 53 10.00 10.61 -26.21
C LEU A 53 10.82 11.85 -26.53
N THR A 54 10.21 13.01 -26.41
CA THR A 54 10.84 14.30 -26.74
C THR A 54 10.83 15.23 -25.54
N GLU A 55 11.72 16.24 -25.54
CA GLU A 55 11.74 17.25 -24.47
C GLU A 55 10.40 17.97 -24.38
N ASP A 56 9.82 18.36 -25.51
CA ASP A 56 8.50 19.02 -25.57
C ASP A 56 7.37 18.11 -25.03
N GLY A 57 7.50 16.79 -25.15
CA GLY A 57 6.50 15.83 -24.66
C GLY A 57 6.38 15.80 -23.12
N PHE A 58 7.37 16.25 -22.38
CA PHE A 58 7.27 16.40 -20.92
C PHE A 58 6.36 17.56 -20.50
N ASP A 59 6.20 18.57 -21.35
CA ASP A 59 5.31 19.71 -21.10
C ASP A 59 3.96 19.53 -21.80
N ALA A 60 3.96 19.10 -23.06
CA ALA A 60 2.76 18.97 -23.89
C ALA A 60 1.94 17.71 -23.52
N GLY A 61 2.60 16.67 -23.01
CA GLY A 61 1.99 15.40 -22.68
C GLY A 61 1.74 14.48 -23.86
N TYR A 62 1.26 13.27 -23.53
CA TYR A 62 0.95 12.20 -24.48
C TYR A 62 -0.50 11.77 -24.31
N GLY A 63 -1.26 11.78 -25.43
CA GLY A 63 -2.70 11.50 -25.42
C GLY A 63 -3.04 10.05 -25.15
N PHE A 64 -4.11 9.81 -24.41
CA PHE A 64 -4.70 8.48 -24.20
C PHE A 64 -6.22 8.56 -23.98
N ASP A 65 -6.90 7.41 -24.09
CA ASP A 65 -8.34 7.29 -23.82
C ASP A 65 -8.59 7.01 -22.33
N GLY A 66 -9.02 8.05 -21.60
CA GLY A 66 -9.34 7.96 -20.18
C GLY A 66 -10.64 7.20 -19.87
N SER A 67 -11.54 7.04 -20.84
CA SER A 67 -12.81 6.32 -20.64
C SER A 67 -12.62 4.81 -20.45
N SER A 68 -11.48 4.28 -20.89
CA SER A 68 -11.10 2.88 -20.70
C SER A 68 -10.42 2.62 -19.34
N ILE A 69 -10.19 3.67 -18.53
CA ILE A 69 -9.51 3.60 -17.23
C ILE A 69 -10.54 3.60 -16.10
N ARG A 70 -10.40 2.64 -15.19
CA ARG A 70 -11.32 2.45 -14.05
C ARG A 70 -11.40 3.69 -13.16
N GLY A 71 -12.60 4.20 -12.97
CA GLY A 71 -12.89 5.35 -12.13
C GLY A 71 -12.47 6.71 -12.71
N PHE A 72 -12.07 6.76 -14.00
CA PHE A 72 -11.74 8.01 -14.69
C PHE A 72 -12.96 8.61 -15.37
N GLN A 73 -12.87 8.88 -16.66
CA GLN A 73 -13.89 9.62 -17.42
C GLN A 73 -14.92 8.71 -18.10
N GLU A 74 -16.01 9.30 -18.52
CA GLU A 74 -16.97 8.67 -19.42
C GLU A 74 -16.58 8.89 -20.88
N ILE A 75 -17.22 8.13 -21.80
CA ILE A 75 -16.85 8.06 -23.21
C ILE A 75 -16.94 9.41 -23.95
N GLN A 76 -17.80 10.33 -23.49
CA GLN A 76 -17.94 11.67 -24.09
C GLN A 76 -16.81 12.65 -23.71
N GLU A 77 -15.99 12.30 -22.74
CA GLU A 77 -14.86 13.11 -22.25
C GLU A 77 -13.58 12.29 -22.19
N SER A 78 -13.37 11.42 -23.19
CA SER A 78 -12.35 10.36 -23.14
C SER A 78 -10.91 10.84 -23.28
N ASP A 79 -10.68 11.96 -23.99
CA ASP A 79 -9.33 12.42 -24.29
C ASP A 79 -8.63 12.98 -23.06
N MET A 80 -7.48 12.44 -22.72
CA MET A 80 -6.65 12.85 -21.59
C MET A 80 -5.17 12.86 -21.96
N LEU A 81 -4.36 13.55 -21.18
CA LEU A 81 -2.91 13.67 -21.36
C LEU A 81 -2.15 13.06 -20.18
N LEU A 82 -1.13 12.26 -20.50
CA LEU A 82 -0.07 11.87 -19.54
C LEU A 82 1.07 12.87 -19.60
N ILE A 83 1.38 13.48 -18.46
CA ILE A 83 2.51 14.39 -18.29
C ILE A 83 3.61 13.66 -17.53
N PRO A 84 4.73 13.29 -18.19
CA PRO A 84 5.78 12.52 -17.56
C PRO A 84 6.50 13.33 -16.46
N ASP A 85 6.79 12.66 -15.34
CA ASP A 85 7.62 13.22 -14.27
C ASP A 85 9.05 12.70 -14.39
N ALA A 86 9.96 13.57 -14.79
CA ALA A 86 11.35 13.24 -15.04
C ALA A 86 12.06 12.61 -13.82
N ASN A 87 11.66 13.00 -12.60
CA ASN A 87 12.25 12.49 -11.36
C ASN A 87 12.00 10.99 -11.14
N THR A 88 11.00 10.42 -11.82
CA THR A 88 10.60 9.01 -11.63
C THR A 88 11.26 8.05 -12.62
N ALA A 89 12.00 8.58 -13.60
CA ALA A 89 12.57 7.80 -14.70
C ALA A 89 13.60 6.77 -14.22
N VAL A 90 13.37 5.49 -14.55
CA VAL A 90 14.27 4.37 -14.24
C VAL A 90 14.26 3.33 -15.36
N MET A 91 15.37 2.61 -15.52
CA MET A 91 15.41 1.45 -16.41
C MET A 91 14.61 0.28 -15.83
N ASP A 92 13.78 -0.36 -16.67
CA ASP A 92 13.02 -1.55 -16.27
C ASP A 92 13.93 -2.79 -16.26
N PRO A 93 14.07 -3.49 -15.11
CA PRO A 93 14.94 -4.66 -15.01
C PRO A 93 14.34 -5.93 -15.61
N PHE A 94 13.08 -5.90 -16.11
CA PHE A 94 12.33 -7.10 -16.52
C PHE A 94 12.01 -7.16 -18.02
N ARG A 95 12.34 -6.11 -18.78
CA ARG A 95 12.00 -6.08 -20.21
C ARG A 95 13.12 -6.70 -21.04
N GLU A 96 12.73 -7.48 -22.05
CA GLU A 96 13.65 -8.06 -23.02
C GLU A 96 14.36 -6.96 -23.83
N HIS A 97 13.58 -5.95 -24.25
CA HIS A 97 14.11 -4.76 -24.89
C HIS A 97 14.33 -3.67 -23.85
N PRO A 98 15.51 -3.00 -23.84
CA PRO A 98 15.81 -1.95 -22.90
C PRO A 98 14.73 -0.87 -22.90
N THR A 99 14.04 -0.72 -21.76
CA THR A 99 12.87 0.17 -21.60
C THR A 99 13.06 1.08 -20.40
N ILE A 100 12.81 2.36 -20.57
CA ILE A 100 12.78 3.33 -19.49
C ILE A 100 11.33 3.53 -19.01
N ASN A 101 11.10 3.46 -17.70
CA ASN A 101 9.80 3.71 -17.11
C ASN A 101 9.73 5.13 -16.57
N VAL A 102 8.61 5.80 -16.78
CA VAL A 102 8.36 7.15 -16.27
C VAL A 102 6.94 7.20 -15.71
N ASN A 103 6.77 7.61 -14.44
CA ASN A 103 5.44 7.87 -13.88
C ASN A 103 4.92 9.22 -14.40
N CYS A 104 3.62 9.29 -14.63
CA CYS A 104 2.97 10.46 -15.19
C CYS A 104 1.89 10.99 -14.25
N PHE A 105 1.65 12.29 -14.34
CA PHE A 105 0.40 12.93 -13.91
C PHE A 105 -0.59 12.93 -15.07
N VAL A 106 -1.86 13.11 -14.74
CA VAL A 106 -2.94 13.17 -15.75
C VAL A 106 -3.49 14.60 -15.83
N LYS A 107 -3.69 15.09 -17.07
CA LYS A 107 -4.29 16.39 -17.34
C LYS A 107 -5.46 16.30 -18.30
N ASP A 108 -6.38 17.24 -18.17
CA ASP A 108 -7.44 17.51 -19.14
C ASP A 108 -6.85 18.33 -20.31
N PRO A 109 -6.96 17.85 -21.57
CA PRO A 109 -6.40 18.55 -22.72
C PRO A 109 -7.18 19.83 -23.10
N VAL A 110 -8.43 19.97 -22.66
CA VAL A 110 -9.30 21.11 -23.00
C VAL A 110 -9.06 22.28 -22.06
N THR A 111 -9.01 22.01 -20.74
CA THR A 111 -8.79 23.05 -19.72
C THR A 111 -7.33 23.27 -19.43
N GLY A 112 -6.47 22.27 -19.63
CA GLY A 112 -5.07 22.25 -19.23
C GLY A 112 -4.87 22.01 -17.74
N ASP A 113 -5.95 21.79 -16.99
CA ASP A 113 -5.90 21.54 -15.55
C ASP A 113 -5.48 20.10 -15.23
N SER A 114 -4.90 19.91 -14.06
CA SER A 114 -4.63 18.58 -13.54
C SER A 114 -5.94 17.84 -13.25
N TYR A 115 -6.00 16.57 -13.62
CA TYR A 115 -7.20 15.75 -13.46
C TYR A 115 -7.49 15.45 -11.98
N THR A 116 -8.71 15.74 -11.54
CA THR A 116 -9.09 15.65 -10.12
C THR A 116 -9.05 14.23 -9.57
N ARG A 117 -9.32 13.20 -10.41
CA ARG A 117 -9.32 11.79 -10.03
C ARG A 117 -7.99 11.09 -10.29
N ASP A 118 -6.93 11.82 -10.67
CA ASP A 118 -5.57 11.28 -10.68
C ASP A 118 -5.09 11.07 -9.25
N PRO A 119 -4.91 9.81 -8.78
CA PRO A 119 -4.51 9.54 -7.41
C PRO A 119 -3.15 10.14 -7.05
N ARG A 120 -2.21 10.16 -8.02
CA ARG A 120 -0.88 10.73 -7.82
C ARG A 120 -0.96 12.25 -7.61
N PHE A 121 -1.84 12.92 -8.33
CA PHE A 121 -2.08 14.34 -8.16
C PHE A 121 -2.81 14.67 -6.84
N VAL A 122 -3.74 13.82 -6.39
CA VAL A 122 -4.35 13.97 -5.06
C VAL A 122 -3.29 13.99 -3.98
N LEU A 123 -2.32 13.06 -4.03
CA LEU A 123 -1.23 13.01 -3.06
C LEU A 123 -0.31 14.23 -3.15
N LYS A 124 0.00 14.69 -4.37
CA LYS A 124 0.78 15.93 -4.57
C LYS A 124 0.11 17.13 -3.93
N LYS A 125 -1.22 17.25 -4.06
CA LYS A 125 -1.99 18.31 -3.39
C LYS A 125 -1.92 18.19 -1.86
N ALA A 126 -1.87 16.97 -1.31
CA ALA A 126 -1.72 16.78 0.13
C ALA A 126 -0.37 17.28 0.66
N GLU A 127 0.72 17.05 -0.07
CA GLU A 127 2.03 17.63 0.27
C GLU A 127 2.03 19.16 0.21
N ASP A 128 1.45 19.71 -0.85
CA ASP A 128 1.36 21.17 -1.02
C ASP A 128 0.48 21.81 0.06
N TYR A 129 -0.60 21.14 0.43
CA TYR A 129 -1.47 21.59 1.53
C TYR A 129 -0.72 21.56 2.87
N LEU A 130 0.01 20.47 3.19
CA LEU A 130 0.84 20.40 4.40
C LEU A 130 1.75 21.64 4.52
N LYS A 131 2.52 21.92 3.46
CA LYS A 131 3.40 23.09 3.39
C LYS A 131 2.64 24.41 3.56
N GLY A 132 1.48 24.51 2.92
CA GLY A 132 0.59 25.68 3.00
C GLY A 132 0.00 25.94 4.39
N THR A 133 -0.18 24.90 5.21
CA THR A 133 -0.68 25.06 6.60
C THR A 133 0.34 25.72 7.53
N GLY A 134 1.64 25.64 7.20
CA GLY A 134 2.73 26.06 8.05
C GLY A 134 2.95 25.21 9.30
N ILE A 135 2.22 24.10 9.46
CA ILE A 135 2.41 23.11 10.55
C ILE A 135 3.75 22.40 10.37
N ALA A 136 3.96 21.83 9.20
CA ALA A 136 5.18 21.15 8.82
C ALA A 136 5.52 21.44 7.35
N ASP A 137 6.73 21.17 6.92
CA ASP A 137 7.14 21.26 5.52
C ASP A 137 7.32 19.88 4.86
N THR A 138 7.52 18.84 5.66
CA THR A 138 7.75 17.48 5.19
C THR A 138 6.99 16.46 6.02
N ALA A 139 6.39 15.49 5.35
CA ALA A 139 5.85 14.27 5.95
C ALA A 139 6.64 13.08 5.42
N TYR A 140 7.22 12.29 6.33
CA TYR A 140 7.86 11.01 5.99
C TYR A 140 6.91 9.86 6.26
N PHE A 141 6.83 8.96 5.28
CA PHE A 141 6.04 7.73 5.35
C PHE A 141 6.93 6.52 5.09
N GLY A 142 6.71 5.43 5.85
CA GLY A 142 7.41 4.17 5.70
C GLY A 142 6.42 3.01 5.84
N PRO A 143 5.88 2.50 4.73
CA PRO A 143 4.98 1.35 4.76
C PRO A 143 5.72 0.02 4.82
N GLU A 144 5.22 -0.91 5.61
CA GLU A 144 5.63 -2.32 5.74
C GLU A 144 4.58 -3.17 5.01
N ALA A 145 4.81 -3.48 3.72
CA ALA A 145 3.82 -4.15 2.88
C ALA A 145 4.06 -5.66 2.80
N GLU A 146 3.22 -6.43 3.48
CA GLU A 146 3.24 -7.88 3.47
C GLU A 146 2.59 -8.45 2.19
N PHE A 147 3.01 -9.65 1.79
CA PHE A 147 2.46 -10.37 0.64
C PHE A 147 2.62 -11.89 0.79
N TYR A 148 1.89 -12.64 -0.05
CA TYR A 148 2.02 -14.10 -0.14
C TYR A 148 2.62 -14.51 -1.47
N ILE A 149 3.50 -15.51 -1.44
CA ILE A 149 4.10 -16.16 -2.61
C ILE A 149 3.45 -17.54 -2.79
N PHE A 150 2.86 -17.79 -3.97
CA PHE A 150 2.25 -19.07 -4.31
C PHE A 150 2.90 -19.71 -5.54
N ASP A 151 2.86 -21.02 -5.59
CA ASP A 151 3.24 -21.79 -6.78
C ASP A 151 2.11 -21.82 -7.80
N GLN A 152 0.86 -21.88 -7.34
CA GLN A 152 -0.32 -21.95 -8.20
C GLN A 152 -1.50 -21.22 -7.57
N VAL A 153 -2.19 -20.46 -8.41
CA VAL A 153 -3.46 -19.80 -8.07
C VAL A 153 -4.46 -20.09 -9.19
N ARG A 154 -5.62 -20.65 -8.83
CA ARG A 154 -6.74 -20.87 -9.75
C ARG A 154 -8.02 -20.42 -9.08
N PHE A 155 -8.87 -19.74 -9.81
CA PHE A 155 -10.21 -19.36 -9.35
C PHE A 155 -11.16 -19.27 -10.54
N ASP A 156 -12.41 -19.58 -10.29
CA ASP A 156 -13.51 -19.43 -11.24
C ASP A 156 -14.82 -19.19 -10.50
N GLN A 157 -15.72 -18.45 -11.14
CA GLN A 157 -17.05 -18.16 -10.62
C GLN A 157 -18.04 -18.10 -11.77
N THR A 158 -18.90 -19.10 -11.85
CA THR A 158 -20.04 -19.18 -12.78
C THR A 158 -21.36 -19.08 -12.01
N GLN A 159 -22.48 -19.19 -12.70
CA GLN A 159 -23.81 -19.22 -12.05
C GLN A 159 -24.02 -20.44 -11.15
N TYR A 160 -23.38 -21.57 -11.46
CA TYR A 160 -23.59 -22.86 -10.83
C TYR A 160 -22.35 -23.46 -10.17
N SER A 161 -21.22 -22.75 -10.21
CA SER A 161 -19.94 -23.22 -9.68
C SER A 161 -19.10 -22.03 -9.24
N GLY A 162 -18.40 -22.18 -8.12
CA GLY A 162 -17.43 -21.19 -7.66
C GLY A 162 -16.36 -21.85 -6.80
N TYR A 163 -15.09 -21.50 -7.06
CA TYR A 163 -13.96 -21.98 -6.27
C TYR A 163 -12.77 -21.04 -6.37
N TYR A 164 -11.89 -21.14 -5.41
CA TYR A 164 -10.49 -20.73 -5.53
C TYR A 164 -9.60 -21.87 -5.04
N PHE A 165 -8.41 -21.98 -5.61
CA PHE A 165 -7.40 -22.96 -5.25
C PHE A 165 -6.05 -22.29 -5.20
N LEU A 166 -5.37 -22.39 -4.06
CA LEU A 166 -4.03 -21.87 -3.83
C LEU A 166 -3.11 -23.04 -3.50
N ASP A 167 -1.92 -23.03 -4.05
CA ASP A 167 -0.90 -24.01 -3.72
C ASP A 167 0.47 -23.35 -3.53
N SER A 168 1.25 -23.92 -2.61
CA SER A 168 2.59 -23.44 -2.27
C SER A 168 3.45 -24.61 -1.78
N SER A 169 4.70 -24.61 -2.19
CA SER A 169 5.70 -25.57 -1.69
C SER A 169 5.93 -25.42 -0.17
N GLU A 170 5.66 -24.26 0.42
CA GLU A 170 5.66 -24.06 1.87
C GLU A 170 4.33 -24.38 2.55
N GLY A 171 3.27 -24.62 1.79
CA GLY A 171 1.94 -24.88 2.35
C GLY A 171 1.94 -26.13 3.23
N VAL A 172 1.64 -25.96 4.52
CA VAL A 172 1.58 -27.07 5.50
C VAL A 172 0.59 -28.14 5.10
N TRP A 173 -0.45 -27.82 4.32
CA TRP A 173 -1.42 -28.77 3.77
C TRP A 173 -0.82 -29.74 2.73
N ASN A 174 0.40 -29.48 2.29
CA ASN A 174 1.14 -30.32 1.36
C ASN A 174 2.08 -31.33 2.04
N SER A 175 2.12 -31.36 3.37
CA SER A 175 3.02 -32.24 4.14
C SER A 175 2.86 -33.74 3.83
N GLY A 176 1.69 -34.17 3.37
CA GLY A 176 1.39 -35.57 3.03
C GLY A 176 1.59 -35.94 1.56
N ARG A 177 2.09 -35.05 0.71
CA ARG A 177 2.37 -35.33 -0.71
C ARG A 177 3.68 -36.12 -0.87
N ASP A 178 3.75 -36.97 -1.86
CA ASP A 178 4.99 -37.69 -2.23
C ASP A 178 5.98 -36.78 -2.93
N PHE A 179 5.48 -35.84 -3.74
CA PHE A 179 6.27 -34.93 -4.58
C PHE A 179 5.78 -33.49 -4.45
N GLU A 180 6.71 -32.56 -4.59
CA GLU A 180 6.42 -31.15 -4.79
C GLU A 180 5.81 -30.89 -6.18
N LEU A 181 5.35 -29.67 -6.45
CA LEU A 181 4.71 -29.32 -7.73
C LEU A 181 5.66 -29.40 -8.94
N ASP A 182 6.95 -29.22 -8.72
CA ASP A 182 8.00 -29.34 -9.74
C ASP A 182 8.46 -30.79 -9.98
N GLY A 183 7.86 -31.77 -9.27
CA GLY A 183 8.18 -33.18 -9.35
C GLY A 183 9.37 -33.63 -8.48
N SER A 184 9.98 -32.76 -7.71
CA SER A 184 11.00 -33.13 -6.72
C SER A 184 10.36 -33.84 -5.52
N PRO A 185 11.10 -34.70 -4.77
CA PRO A 185 10.61 -35.33 -3.57
C PRO A 185 10.23 -34.28 -2.50
N ASN A 186 9.11 -34.50 -1.82
CA ASN A 186 8.72 -33.68 -0.68
C ASN A 186 9.71 -33.85 0.47
N MET A 187 10.40 -32.78 0.85
CA MET A 187 11.44 -32.81 1.90
C MET A 187 10.89 -32.43 3.29
N GLY A 188 9.59 -32.08 3.39
CA GLY A 188 8.89 -31.92 4.67
C GLY A 188 9.06 -30.57 5.37
N TYR A 189 9.95 -29.70 4.94
CA TYR A 189 10.20 -28.40 5.56
C TYR A 189 9.06 -27.39 5.23
N LYS A 190 7.97 -27.44 6.01
CA LYS A 190 6.78 -26.59 5.81
C LYS A 190 6.42 -25.88 7.10
N PRO A 191 6.41 -24.53 7.13
CA PRO A 191 5.99 -23.77 8.30
C PRO A 191 4.55 -24.15 8.69
N ARG A 192 4.30 -24.32 9.99
CA ARG A 192 2.94 -24.53 10.49
C ARG A 192 2.10 -23.27 10.39
N TYR A 193 0.79 -23.41 10.45
CA TYR A 193 -0.12 -22.27 10.53
C TYR A 193 0.27 -21.34 11.67
N LYS A 194 0.50 -20.05 11.36
CA LYS A 194 0.89 -18.99 12.31
C LYS A 194 2.24 -19.20 13.03
N GLU A 195 3.12 -20.05 12.50
CA GLU A 195 4.45 -20.30 13.07
C GLU A 195 5.57 -20.01 12.06
N GLY A 196 5.29 -19.22 11.00
CA GLY A 196 6.25 -18.90 9.93
C GLY A 196 7.18 -17.72 10.20
N TYR A 197 7.13 -17.09 11.39
CA TYR A 197 7.93 -15.90 11.65
C TYR A 197 9.42 -16.23 11.87
N PHE A 198 10.28 -15.71 10.96
CA PHE A 198 11.74 -15.83 11.03
C PHE A 198 12.34 -17.25 11.01
N PRO A 199 11.82 -18.25 10.31
CA PRO A 199 12.52 -19.52 10.21
C PRO A 199 13.77 -19.34 9.36
N VAL A 200 14.79 -20.13 9.64
CA VAL A 200 15.96 -20.20 8.75
C VAL A 200 15.76 -21.25 7.66
N PRO A 201 16.40 -21.13 6.49
CA PRO A 201 16.42 -22.22 5.51
C PRO A 201 16.91 -23.53 6.11
N PRO A 202 16.38 -24.70 5.70
CA PRO A 202 15.47 -24.89 4.55
C PRO A 202 13.97 -24.71 4.86
N MET A 203 13.58 -24.34 6.06
CA MET A 203 12.18 -24.06 6.41
C MET A 203 11.65 -22.83 5.63
N ASP A 204 12.44 -21.80 5.48
CA ASP A 204 12.23 -20.66 4.61
C ASP A 204 12.71 -21.00 3.20
N HIS A 205 11.79 -21.40 2.33
CA HIS A 205 12.10 -21.78 0.95
C HIS A 205 12.39 -20.57 0.05
N TYR A 206 11.93 -19.37 0.44
CA TYR A 206 11.90 -18.19 -0.44
C TYR A 206 12.92 -17.11 -0.06
N GLN A 207 13.89 -17.42 0.81
CA GLN A 207 14.91 -16.44 1.17
C GLN A 207 15.65 -15.90 -0.05
N ASP A 208 16.11 -16.78 -0.94
CA ASP A 208 16.85 -16.38 -2.15
C ASP A 208 15.96 -15.63 -3.15
N LEU A 209 14.68 -16.00 -3.27
CA LEU A 209 13.73 -15.27 -4.10
C LEU A 209 13.47 -13.85 -3.57
N ARG A 210 13.33 -13.68 -2.24
CA ARG A 210 13.22 -12.34 -1.65
C ARG A 210 14.51 -11.54 -1.81
N SER A 211 15.68 -12.18 -1.70
CA SER A 211 16.98 -11.53 -1.98
C SER A 211 17.05 -11.01 -3.42
N GLU A 212 16.58 -11.79 -4.40
CA GLU A 212 16.48 -11.33 -5.79
C GLU A 212 15.48 -10.18 -5.96
N MET A 213 14.35 -10.21 -5.24
CA MET A 213 13.41 -9.08 -5.20
C MET A 213 14.10 -7.81 -4.68
N VAL A 214 14.88 -7.91 -3.61
CA VAL A 214 15.65 -6.78 -3.05
C VAL A 214 16.64 -6.22 -4.06
N LEU A 215 17.43 -7.07 -4.72
CA LEU A 215 18.38 -6.62 -5.74
C LEU A 215 17.69 -5.91 -6.92
N ASN A 216 16.51 -6.38 -7.33
CA ASN A 216 15.73 -5.73 -8.38
C ASN A 216 15.07 -4.42 -7.91
N LEU A 217 14.66 -4.33 -6.63
CA LEU A 217 14.18 -3.09 -6.02
C LEU A 217 15.26 -2.00 -6.01
N GLN A 218 16.49 -2.37 -5.65
CA GLN A 218 17.62 -1.44 -5.67
C GLN A 218 17.90 -0.89 -7.08
N LYS A 219 17.75 -1.71 -8.14
CA LYS A 219 17.92 -1.27 -9.54
C LYS A 219 16.92 -0.17 -9.96
N VAL A 220 15.76 -0.11 -9.31
CA VAL A 220 14.72 0.91 -9.59
C VAL A 220 14.67 2.03 -8.55
N GLY A 221 15.72 2.16 -7.72
CA GLY A 221 15.87 3.24 -6.74
C GLY A 221 15.05 3.06 -5.46
N VAL A 222 14.66 1.83 -5.12
CA VAL A 222 13.99 1.51 -3.85
C VAL A 222 15.02 0.97 -2.87
N HIS A 223 15.32 1.73 -1.83
CA HIS A 223 16.22 1.30 -0.76
C HIS A 223 15.49 0.34 0.18
N VAL A 224 16.04 -0.86 0.39
CA VAL A 224 15.51 -1.88 1.28
C VAL A 224 16.38 -1.99 2.53
N GLU A 225 15.77 -2.09 3.70
CA GLU A 225 16.45 -2.22 4.99
C GLU A 225 16.51 -3.69 5.46
N VAL A 226 15.41 -4.45 5.32
CA VAL A 226 15.34 -5.85 5.74
C VAL A 226 14.29 -6.61 4.91
N HIS A 227 14.43 -7.92 4.85
CA HIS A 227 13.38 -8.83 4.36
C HIS A 227 13.35 -10.11 5.19
N HIS A 228 12.18 -10.69 5.32
CA HIS A 228 12.00 -11.90 6.09
C HIS A 228 10.74 -12.68 5.69
N HIS A 229 10.65 -13.92 6.17
CA HIS A 229 9.44 -14.71 6.15
C HIS A 229 8.50 -14.23 7.27
N GLU A 230 7.23 -14.05 6.95
CA GLU A 230 6.19 -13.64 7.87
C GLU A 230 5.48 -14.83 8.53
N VAL A 231 4.51 -14.52 9.43
CA VAL A 231 3.84 -15.49 10.32
C VAL A 231 3.07 -16.57 9.57
N GLY A 232 2.48 -16.24 8.41
CA GLY A 232 1.66 -17.20 7.66
C GLY A 232 2.46 -18.31 7.02
N THR A 233 1.95 -19.56 7.03
CA THR A 233 2.46 -20.62 6.16
C THR A 233 2.30 -20.22 4.67
N ALA A 234 2.80 -21.01 3.76
CA ALA A 234 2.63 -20.80 2.32
C ALA A 234 3.33 -19.55 1.75
N GLY A 235 4.46 -19.14 2.34
CA GLY A 235 5.32 -18.11 1.79
C GLY A 235 4.84 -16.69 2.01
N GLN A 236 4.27 -16.39 3.17
CA GLN A 236 4.05 -15.00 3.56
C GLN A 236 5.41 -14.33 3.79
N ALA A 237 5.56 -13.13 3.27
CA ALA A 237 6.81 -12.40 3.28
C ALA A 237 6.59 -10.89 3.47
N GLU A 238 7.65 -10.24 3.96
CA GLU A 238 7.75 -8.80 4.11
C GLU A 238 9.12 -8.34 3.63
N ILE A 239 9.17 -7.18 2.98
CA ILE A 239 10.39 -6.50 2.56
C ILE A 239 10.24 -5.03 2.94
N ASP A 240 11.00 -4.59 3.93
CA ASP A 240 10.89 -3.25 4.48
C ASP A 240 11.70 -2.26 3.68
N MET A 241 11.01 -1.25 3.22
CA MET A 241 11.61 -0.14 2.48
C MET A 241 11.97 1.00 3.45
N ARG A 242 13.11 1.62 3.22
CA ARG A 242 13.45 2.86 3.92
C ARG A 242 12.40 3.93 3.63
N TYR A 243 11.97 4.64 4.68
CA TYR A 243 11.00 5.73 4.57
C TYR A 243 11.44 6.83 3.59
N ASP A 244 10.46 7.53 3.03
CA ASP A 244 10.68 8.67 2.14
C ASP A 244 9.58 9.72 2.29
N THR A 245 9.71 10.83 1.59
CA THR A 245 8.65 11.85 1.49
C THR A 245 7.39 11.27 0.85
N LEU A 246 6.28 11.88 1.13
CA LEU A 246 4.95 11.33 0.91
C LEU A 246 4.73 10.82 -0.53
N LEU A 247 4.97 11.67 -1.55
CA LEU A 247 4.77 11.32 -2.96
C LEU A 247 5.78 10.27 -3.43
N HIS A 248 7.06 10.44 -3.08
CA HIS A 248 8.11 9.50 -3.45
C HIS A 248 7.86 8.12 -2.83
N MET A 249 7.36 8.08 -1.59
CA MET A 249 7.07 6.80 -0.95
C MET A 249 5.91 6.07 -1.63
N ALA A 250 4.86 6.76 -2.03
CA ALA A 250 3.76 6.13 -2.78
C ALA A 250 4.23 5.61 -4.16
N ASP A 251 5.06 6.38 -4.87
CA ASP A 251 5.71 5.92 -6.10
C ASP A 251 6.57 4.66 -5.86
N LYS A 252 7.31 4.60 -4.74
CA LYS A 252 8.09 3.42 -4.33
C LYS A 252 7.23 2.21 -4.02
N VAL A 253 6.07 2.38 -3.37
CA VAL A 253 5.12 1.28 -3.14
C VAL A 253 4.60 0.71 -4.46
N MET A 254 4.31 1.55 -5.45
CA MET A 254 3.88 1.08 -6.77
C MET A 254 4.99 0.32 -7.50
N LYS A 255 6.24 0.83 -7.44
CA LYS A 255 7.43 0.14 -7.95
C LYS A 255 7.66 -1.18 -7.21
N TYR A 256 7.52 -1.19 -5.90
CA TYR A 256 7.63 -2.38 -5.06
C TYR A 256 6.67 -3.49 -5.50
N LYS A 257 5.37 -3.18 -5.63
CA LYS A 257 4.37 -4.15 -6.10
C LYS A 257 4.70 -4.68 -7.50
N TYR A 258 5.21 -3.83 -8.39
CA TYR A 258 5.63 -4.19 -9.73
C TYR A 258 6.83 -5.14 -9.70
N VAL A 259 7.89 -4.78 -8.98
CA VAL A 259 9.14 -5.55 -8.91
C VAL A 259 8.92 -6.92 -8.26
N VAL A 260 8.24 -6.97 -7.12
CA VAL A 260 7.94 -8.21 -6.40
C VAL A 260 7.17 -9.18 -7.27
N LYS A 261 6.11 -8.72 -7.97
CA LYS A 261 5.32 -9.55 -8.88
C LYS A 261 6.14 -10.07 -10.07
N ASN A 262 6.96 -9.22 -10.71
CA ASN A 262 7.74 -9.61 -11.88
C ASN A 262 8.90 -10.53 -11.50
N THR A 263 9.57 -10.32 -10.37
CA THR A 263 10.62 -11.22 -9.88
C THR A 263 10.05 -12.62 -9.58
N ALA A 264 8.92 -12.69 -8.90
CA ALA A 264 8.24 -13.95 -8.65
C ALA A 264 7.83 -14.64 -9.96
N HIS A 265 7.25 -13.89 -10.90
CA HIS A 265 6.87 -14.43 -12.21
C HIS A 265 8.04 -15.00 -12.97
N ALA A 266 9.19 -14.32 -12.99
CA ALA A 266 10.42 -14.82 -13.62
C ALA A 266 10.93 -16.13 -12.97
N ALA A 267 10.64 -16.33 -11.69
CA ALA A 267 10.95 -17.55 -10.93
C ALA A 267 9.84 -18.63 -11.02
N GLY A 268 8.83 -18.47 -11.87
CA GLY A 268 7.71 -19.41 -12.01
C GLY A 268 6.76 -19.43 -10.81
N LYS A 269 6.74 -18.35 -10.03
CA LYS A 269 5.87 -18.15 -8.86
C LYS A 269 4.87 -17.01 -9.12
N THR A 270 3.90 -16.88 -8.24
CA THR A 270 2.96 -15.74 -8.25
C THR A 270 2.86 -15.11 -6.88
N VAL A 271 2.59 -13.81 -6.85
CA VAL A 271 2.47 -13.03 -5.61
C VAL A 271 1.11 -12.36 -5.53
N THR A 272 0.53 -12.37 -4.36
CA THR A 272 -0.67 -11.58 -4.07
C THR A 272 -0.45 -10.63 -2.90
N PHE A 273 -0.98 -9.42 -3.05
CA PHE A 273 -1.14 -8.41 -2.01
C PHE A 273 -2.56 -8.39 -1.42
N MET A 274 -3.32 -9.47 -1.58
CA MET A 274 -4.63 -9.61 -0.93
C MET A 274 -4.47 -9.60 0.58
N PRO A 275 -5.31 -8.85 1.31
CA PRO A 275 -5.23 -8.77 2.78
C PRO A 275 -5.46 -10.12 3.50
N LYS A 276 -6.27 -11.01 2.91
CA LYS A 276 -6.59 -12.31 3.52
C LYS A 276 -6.82 -13.38 2.45
N PRO A 277 -5.76 -13.93 1.85
CA PRO A 277 -5.90 -14.97 0.82
C PRO A 277 -6.18 -16.35 1.40
N LEU A 278 -5.78 -16.64 2.66
CA LEU A 278 -5.91 -17.94 3.30
C LEU A 278 -6.83 -17.88 4.51
N PHE A 279 -7.76 -18.84 4.60
CA PHE A 279 -8.56 -19.07 5.80
C PHE A 279 -7.69 -19.66 6.93
N MET A 280 -7.92 -19.25 8.18
CA MET A 280 -7.24 -19.72 9.40
C MET A 280 -5.77 -19.30 9.53
N ASP A 281 -5.15 -18.67 8.54
CA ASP A 281 -3.77 -18.17 8.61
C ASP A 281 -3.71 -16.65 8.78
N ASN A 282 -2.53 -16.06 8.85
CA ASN A 282 -2.38 -14.61 9.00
C ASN A 282 -2.85 -13.85 7.75
N GLY A 283 -3.38 -12.66 7.97
CA GLY A 283 -3.60 -11.67 6.92
C GLY A 283 -2.34 -10.86 6.65
N SER A 284 -2.32 -10.16 5.51
CA SER A 284 -1.27 -9.24 5.12
C SER A 284 -1.66 -7.80 5.42
N GLY A 285 -0.84 -7.10 6.23
CA GLY A 285 -0.96 -5.69 6.53
C GLY A 285 -0.06 -4.82 5.66
N MET A 286 -0.30 -3.53 5.69
CA MET A 286 0.64 -2.50 5.26
C MET A 286 0.70 -1.44 6.34
N HIS A 287 1.40 -1.75 7.44
CA HIS A 287 1.58 -0.81 8.53
C HIS A 287 2.31 0.43 8.03
N THR A 288 1.77 1.60 8.32
CA THR A 288 2.33 2.84 7.77
C THR A 288 2.96 3.66 8.89
N HIS A 289 4.30 3.70 8.92
CA HIS A 289 5.05 4.59 9.79
C HIS A 289 4.96 6.02 9.28
N GLN A 290 4.79 6.99 10.20
CA GLN A 290 4.57 8.39 9.84
C GLN A 290 5.28 9.31 10.84
N SER A 291 5.81 10.43 10.31
CA SER A 291 6.31 11.55 11.10
C SER A 291 6.20 12.86 10.33
N LEU A 292 6.04 13.98 11.05
CA LEU A 292 6.02 15.33 10.48
C LEU A 292 7.30 16.07 10.88
N TRP A 293 7.85 16.82 9.92
CA TRP A 293 9.10 17.53 10.09
C TRP A 293 8.99 18.98 9.63
N LYS A 294 9.78 19.83 10.27
CA LYS A 294 9.92 21.23 9.88
C LYS A 294 11.37 21.67 10.03
N THR A 295 11.98 22.07 8.93
CA THR A 295 13.38 22.52 8.91
C THR A 295 14.30 21.54 9.65
N ASP A 296 14.30 20.28 9.24
CA ASP A 296 15.08 19.16 9.80
C ASP A 296 14.77 18.77 11.26
N GLU A 297 13.71 19.33 11.86
CA GLU A 297 13.24 18.99 13.21
C GLU A 297 12.03 18.06 13.16
N ASN A 298 12.09 16.93 13.87
CA ASN A 298 10.99 16.00 14.02
C ASN A 298 9.98 16.54 15.03
N LEU A 299 8.78 16.90 14.55
CA LEU A 299 7.73 17.51 15.36
C LEU A 299 6.99 16.52 16.27
N PHE A 300 7.24 15.20 16.08
CA PHE A 300 6.62 14.17 16.90
C PHE A 300 7.40 13.81 18.16
N TRP A 301 8.61 14.37 18.33
CA TRP A 301 9.46 14.11 19.49
C TRP A 301 9.16 15.02 20.66
N ASP A 302 9.05 14.43 21.87
CA ASP A 302 9.13 15.12 23.15
C ASP A 302 9.70 14.16 24.21
N GLU A 303 10.85 14.47 24.80
CA GLU A 303 11.56 13.62 25.75
C GLU A 303 10.72 13.25 26.97
N VAL A 304 9.82 14.14 27.42
CA VAL A 304 9.00 13.95 28.63
C VAL A 304 7.61 13.43 28.36
N GLY A 305 7.19 13.41 27.08
CA GLY A 305 5.87 12.93 26.68
C GLY A 305 5.73 11.41 26.82
N TYR A 306 4.47 10.94 26.85
CA TYR A 306 4.19 9.50 26.83
C TYR A 306 4.88 8.84 25.63
N ALA A 307 5.61 7.75 25.86
CA ALA A 307 6.40 7.06 24.84
C ALA A 307 7.36 7.97 24.04
N GLY A 308 7.69 9.17 24.54
CA GLY A 308 8.54 10.15 23.88
C GLY A 308 7.85 10.87 22.72
N ILE A 309 6.54 11.03 22.73
CA ILE A 309 5.80 11.77 21.71
C ILE A 309 5.36 13.15 22.19
N SER A 310 5.34 14.11 21.26
CA SER A 310 4.86 15.46 21.50
C SER A 310 3.31 15.54 21.53
N ASP A 311 2.79 16.67 22.00
CA ASP A 311 1.36 16.98 21.90
C ASP A 311 0.89 16.97 20.44
N MET A 312 1.71 17.41 19.49
CA MET A 312 1.38 17.37 18.06
C MET A 312 1.19 15.93 17.59
N ALA A 313 2.09 15.02 17.93
CA ALA A 313 1.93 13.61 17.59
C ALA A 313 0.69 13.01 18.25
N ARG A 314 0.39 13.39 19.48
CA ARG A 314 -0.82 12.95 20.20
C ARG A 314 -2.10 13.41 19.49
N TRP A 315 -2.19 14.68 19.09
CA TRP A 315 -3.33 15.18 18.32
C TRP A 315 -3.42 14.55 16.93
N TYR A 316 -2.29 14.32 16.27
CA TYR A 316 -2.25 13.60 15.00
C TYR A 316 -2.85 12.19 15.13
N ILE A 317 -2.48 11.45 16.19
CA ILE A 317 -3.10 10.17 16.55
C ILE A 317 -4.60 10.33 16.79
N GLY A 318 -4.99 11.41 17.49
CA GLY A 318 -6.40 11.74 17.74
C GLY A 318 -7.21 11.86 16.45
N GLY A 319 -6.66 12.54 15.44
CA GLY A 319 -7.27 12.66 14.12
C GLY A 319 -7.39 11.31 13.40
N LEU A 320 -6.30 10.53 13.37
CA LEU A 320 -6.32 9.19 12.76
C LEU A 320 -7.40 8.29 13.39
N LEU A 321 -7.52 8.27 14.73
CA LEU A 321 -8.48 7.42 15.43
C LEU A 321 -9.92 7.95 15.30
N ALA A 322 -10.13 9.26 15.28
CA ALA A 322 -11.45 9.86 15.12
C ALA A 322 -12.04 9.56 13.74
N HIS A 323 -11.23 9.69 12.71
CA HIS A 323 -11.63 9.48 11.31
C HIS A 323 -11.42 8.05 10.82
N ALA A 324 -10.85 7.14 11.64
CA ALA A 324 -10.54 5.77 11.22
C ALA A 324 -11.73 5.06 10.53
N PRO A 325 -12.99 5.18 10.98
CA PRO A 325 -14.10 4.53 10.28
C PRO A 325 -14.24 4.93 8.82
N ALA A 326 -14.09 6.23 8.50
CA ALA A 326 -14.15 6.76 7.13
C ALA A 326 -12.80 6.55 6.39
N LEU A 327 -11.69 6.73 7.10
CA LEU A 327 -10.33 6.61 6.57
C LEU A 327 -10.06 5.23 5.97
N LEU A 328 -10.65 4.17 6.54
CA LEU A 328 -10.51 2.80 6.06
C LEU A 328 -11.06 2.59 4.65
N ALA A 329 -11.93 3.45 4.15
CA ALA A 329 -12.36 3.40 2.75
C ALA A 329 -11.18 3.54 1.76
N PHE A 330 -10.09 4.20 2.17
CA PHE A 330 -8.87 4.34 1.38
C PHE A 330 -7.71 3.45 1.87
N CYS A 331 -7.72 3.02 3.12
CA CYS A 331 -6.63 2.27 3.74
C CYS A 331 -6.85 0.74 3.76
N ALA A 332 -8.10 0.30 3.86
CA ALA A 332 -8.53 -1.11 3.82
C ALA A 332 -9.75 -1.23 2.88
N PRO A 333 -9.55 -1.00 1.56
CA PRO A 333 -10.61 -0.60 0.65
C PRO A 333 -11.36 -1.76 -0.03
N THR A 334 -11.18 -3.00 0.43
CA THR A 334 -11.77 -4.18 -0.24
C THR A 334 -12.65 -4.99 0.71
N THR A 335 -13.58 -5.78 0.14
CA THR A 335 -14.34 -6.75 0.94
C THR A 335 -13.42 -7.78 1.61
N ASN A 336 -12.26 -8.06 1.02
CA ASN A 336 -11.25 -8.96 1.58
C ASN A 336 -10.49 -8.34 2.76
N SER A 337 -10.38 -7.01 2.85
CA SER A 337 -9.80 -6.29 3.99
C SER A 337 -10.49 -6.65 5.31
N TYR A 338 -11.82 -6.81 5.29
CA TYR A 338 -12.63 -7.15 6.47
C TYR A 338 -12.66 -8.65 6.78
N ARG A 339 -11.94 -9.46 6.04
CA ARG A 339 -11.57 -10.85 6.42
C ARG A 339 -10.23 -10.86 7.20
N ARG A 340 -9.41 -9.82 7.06
CA ARG A 340 -8.23 -9.57 7.90
C ARG A 340 -8.60 -8.85 9.19
N LEU A 341 -9.39 -7.77 9.11
CA LEU A 341 -9.79 -6.94 10.25
C LEU A 341 -10.95 -7.58 11.03
N VAL A 342 -10.68 -8.73 11.66
CA VAL A 342 -11.67 -9.49 12.45
C VAL A 342 -11.22 -9.65 13.89
N PRO A 343 -12.15 -9.61 14.88
CA PRO A 343 -11.81 -9.83 16.27
C PRO A 343 -11.17 -11.19 16.53
N GLY A 344 -10.18 -11.25 17.43
CA GLY A 344 -9.58 -12.52 17.90
C GLY A 344 -8.42 -13.06 17.06
N TYR A 345 -7.94 -12.33 16.04
CA TYR A 345 -6.82 -12.73 15.18
C TYR A 345 -5.63 -11.76 15.20
N GLU A 346 -5.37 -11.10 16.35
CA GLU A 346 -4.33 -10.08 16.50
C GLU A 346 -4.46 -8.88 15.52
N ALA A 347 -5.63 -8.75 14.90
CA ALA A 347 -5.90 -7.68 13.97
C ALA A 347 -6.00 -6.33 14.69
N PRO A 348 -5.48 -5.23 14.10
CA PRO A 348 -5.47 -3.89 14.69
C PRO A 348 -6.84 -3.21 14.54
N ILE A 349 -7.86 -3.76 15.19
CA ILE A 349 -9.24 -3.28 15.08
C ILE A 349 -9.66 -2.30 16.17
N ASN A 350 -8.90 -2.19 17.26
CA ASN A 350 -9.25 -1.38 18.41
C ASN A 350 -8.77 0.07 18.22
N LEU A 351 -9.69 1.03 18.27
CA LEU A 351 -9.44 2.47 18.09
C LEU A 351 -8.73 3.09 19.30
N VAL A 352 -7.54 2.58 19.57
CA VAL A 352 -6.65 3.00 20.66
C VAL A 352 -5.23 3.12 20.14
N TYR A 353 -4.36 3.74 20.94
CA TYR A 353 -2.93 3.76 20.69
C TYR A 353 -2.15 3.17 21.87
N SER A 354 -0.92 2.72 21.60
CA SER A 354 -0.06 2.09 22.59
C SER A 354 1.40 2.11 22.16
N GLN A 355 2.32 2.10 23.14
CA GLN A 355 3.76 1.97 22.86
C GLN A 355 4.23 0.54 22.57
N ARG A 356 3.41 -0.50 22.80
CA ARG A 356 3.84 -1.91 22.65
C ARG A 356 2.77 -2.84 22.11
N ASN A 357 1.51 -2.54 22.30
CA ASN A 357 0.40 -3.44 22.00
C ASN A 357 0.14 -3.48 20.48
N ARG A 358 0.33 -4.67 19.88
CA ARG A 358 0.14 -4.90 18.44
C ARG A 358 -1.33 -4.96 18.00
N SER A 359 -2.28 -5.09 18.94
CA SER A 359 -3.72 -5.08 18.60
C SER A 359 -4.33 -3.66 18.56
N ALA A 360 -3.55 -2.63 18.91
CA ALA A 360 -3.94 -1.22 18.78
C ALA A 360 -3.87 -0.76 17.31
N CYS A 361 -4.80 0.11 16.90
CA CYS A 361 -4.77 0.74 15.57
C CYS A 361 -3.51 1.59 15.36
N VAL A 362 -3.03 2.26 16.42
CA VAL A 362 -1.79 3.05 16.35
C VAL A 362 -0.80 2.53 17.38
N ARG A 363 0.41 2.19 16.92
CA ARG A 363 1.54 1.83 17.77
C ARG A 363 2.62 2.91 17.72
N ILE A 364 3.27 3.15 18.86
CA ILE A 364 4.44 4.02 18.94
C ILE A 364 5.66 3.12 19.12
N PRO A 365 6.53 2.95 18.11
CA PRO A 365 7.75 2.16 18.24
C PRO A 365 8.69 2.73 19.31
N VAL A 366 9.28 1.83 20.13
CA VAL A 366 10.15 2.22 21.26
C VAL A 366 11.58 1.73 21.14
N TYR A 367 11.94 1.18 19.97
CA TYR A 367 13.27 0.60 19.74
C TYR A 367 14.39 1.65 19.84
N TYR A 368 14.13 2.85 19.32
CA TYR A 368 15.09 3.95 19.33
C TYR A 368 14.52 5.14 20.10
N LYS A 369 15.36 5.75 20.94
CA LYS A 369 15.01 6.89 21.81
C LYS A 369 15.67 8.18 21.35
N THR A 370 15.79 8.38 20.07
CA THR A 370 16.34 9.61 19.48
C THR A 370 15.25 10.42 18.78
N PRO A 371 15.40 11.74 18.72
CA PRO A 371 14.43 12.60 18.04
C PRO A 371 14.17 12.13 16.60
N GLU A 372 15.22 11.79 15.86
CA GLU A 372 15.14 11.43 14.44
C GLU A 372 14.34 10.15 14.19
N ALA A 373 14.35 9.23 15.16
CA ALA A 373 13.66 7.95 15.03
C ALA A 373 12.20 7.96 15.49
N LYS A 374 11.73 9.10 16.06
CA LYS A 374 10.38 9.17 16.61
C LYS A 374 9.34 9.21 15.48
N ARG A 375 8.40 8.27 15.57
CA ARG A 375 7.32 8.09 14.61
C ARG A 375 6.14 7.38 15.26
N LEU A 376 5.00 7.41 14.61
CA LEU A 376 3.86 6.54 14.90
C LEU A 376 3.71 5.50 13.76
N GLU A 377 3.03 4.40 14.05
CA GLU A 377 2.71 3.32 13.12
C GLU A 377 1.20 3.12 13.11
N PHE A 378 0.57 3.46 11.99
CA PHE A 378 -0.85 3.18 11.76
C PHE A 378 -0.99 1.79 11.15
N ARG A 379 -1.61 0.85 11.87
CA ARG A 379 -1.54 -0.58 11.59
C ARG A 379 -2.73 -1.15 10.82
N THR A 380 -3.82 -0.40 10.72
CA THR A 380 -5.05 -0.87 10.04
C THR A 380 -4.94 -0.99 8.53
N PRO A 381 -4.14 -0.18 7.81
CA PRO A 381 -4.01 -0.30 6.36
C PRO A 381 -3.56 -1.67 5.91
N ASP A 382 -3.95 -2.04 4.69
CA ASP A 382 -3.49 -3.25 4.03
C ASP A 382 -2.95 -2.96 2.61
N PRO A 383 -2.15 -3.88 2.03
CA PRO A 383 -1.46 -3.62 0.78
C PRO A 383 -2.37 -3.63 -0.47
N SER A 384 -3.67 -3.90 -0.34
CA SER A 384 -4.63 -3.76 -1.45
C SER A 384 -4.99 -2.31 -1.76
N CYS A 385 -4.65 -1.37 -0.85
CA CYS A 385 -4.98 0.03 -1.04
C CYS A 385 -4.20 0.68 -2.21
N ASN A 386 -4.79 1.76 -2.72
CA ASN A 386 -4.09 2.71 -3.56
C ASN A 386 -3.20 3.58 -2.65
N PRO A 387 -1.85 3.48 -2.72
CA PRO A 387 -0.98 4.17 -1.78
C PRO A 387 -1.09 5.69 -1.87
N TYR A 388 -1.35 6.24 -3.05
CA TYR A 388 -1.52 7.68 -3.22
C TYR A 388 -2.73 8.20 -2.43
N LEU A 389 -3.89 7.56 -2.59
CA LEU A 389 -5.11 7.96 -1.87
C LEU A 389 -5.01 7.65 -0.38
N SER A 390 -4.45 6.49 -0.02
CA SER A 390 -4.29 6.07 1.37
C SER A 390 -3.38 7.01 2.15
N PHE A 391 -2.24 7.39 1.59
CA PHE A 391 -1.31 8.29 2.28
C PHE A 391 -1.84 9.72 2.36
N ALA A 392 -2.51 10.21 1.30
CA ALA A 392 -3.17 11.51 1.32
C ALA A 392 -4.25 11.57 2.42
N ALA A 393 -5.10 10.54 2.51
CA ALA A 393 -6.16 10.47 3.51
C ALA A 393 -5.60 10.36 4.93
N GLN A 394 -4.55 9.55 5.16
CA GLN A 394 -3.89 9.45 6.46
C GLN A 394 -3.30 10.78 6.90
N LEU A 395 -2.60 11.50 6.01
CA LEU A 395 -2.07 12.82 6.31
C LEU A 395 -3.18 13.82 6.64
N GLN A 396 -4.26 13.87 5.85
CA GLN A 396 -5.40 14.75 6.07
C GLN A 396 -6.07 14.50 7.44
N ALA A 397 -6.31 13.23 7.80
CA ALA A 397 -6.86 12.86 9.11
C ALA A 397 -5.96 13.32 10.26
N GLY A 398 -4.64 13.09 10.13
CA GLY A 398 -3.67 13.54 11.13
C GLY A 398 -3.61 15.07 11.25
N LEU A 399 -3.64 15.80 10.13
CA LEU A 399 -3.63 17.28 10.12
C LEU A 399 -4.91 17.86 10.71
N ASP A 400 -6.06 17.26 10.45
CA ASP A 400 -7.31 17.65 11.10
C ASP A 400 -7.20 17.49 12.61
N GLY A 401 -6.62 16.38 13.07
CA GLY A 401 -6.33 16.16 14.50
C GLY A 401 -5.44 17.24 15.10
N VAL A 402 -4.36 17.64 14.43
CA VAL A 402 -3.46 18.69 14.90
C VAL A 402 -4.14 20.06 14.93
N LYS A 403 -4.85 20.42 13.85
CA LYS A 403 -5.54 21.72 13.72
C LYS A 403 -6.62 21.91 14.78
N ASN A 404 -7.40 20.86 15.03
CA ASN A 404 -8.53 20.89 15.97
C ASN A 404 -8.16 20.40 17.37
N LYS A 405 -6.89 20.00 17.60
CA LYS A 405 -6.38 19.44 18.85
C LYS A 405 -7.26 18.30 19.35
N ILE A 406 -7.52 17.33 18.45
CA ILE A 406 -8.35 16.18 18.77
C ILE A 406 -7.57 15.27 19.72
N GLU A 407 -8.06 15.15 20.97
CA GLU A 407 -7.45 14.29 21.95
C GLU A 407 -7.80 12.82 21.68
N PRO A 408 -6.78 11.93 21.52
CA PRO A 408 -7.04 10.51 21.45
C PRO A 408 -7.53 9.97 22.81
N PRO A 409 -8.16 8.78 22.86
CA PRO A 409 -8.40 8.09 24.12
C PRO A 409 -7.08 7.83 24.86
N GLU A 410 -7.17 7.54 26.17
CA GLU A 410 -5.97 7.17 26.95
C GLU A 410 -5.26 5.94 26.33
N PRO A 411 -3.91 5.91 26.36
CA PRO A 411 -3.17 4.79 25.79
C PRO A 411 -3.42 3.49 26.55
N ILE A 412 -3.51 2.38 25.85
CA ILE A 412 -3.74 1.07 26.47
C ILE A 412 -2.53 0.16 26.23
N ASP A 413 -1.66 0.06 27.25
CA ASP A 413 -0.46 -0.77 27.21
C ASP A 413 -0.69 -2.22 27.71
N LYS A 414 -1.91 -2.53 28.18
CA LYS A 414 -2.32 -3.86 28.60
C LYS A 414 -2.73 -4.69 27.37
N ASP A 415 -2.65 -6.02 27.51
CA ASP A 415 -3.23 -6.90 26.52
C ASP A 415 -4.76 -6.67 26.45
N LEU A 416 -5.23 -6.24 25.28
CA LEU A 416 -6.66 -5.98 25.03
C LEU A 416 -7.50 -7.25 25.11
N TYR A 417 -6.89 -8.43 24.89
CA TYR A 417 -7.59 -9.72 25.02
C TYR A 417 -7.81 -10.12 26.48
N ASP A 418 -6.98 -9.63 27.39
CA ASP A 418 -7.07 -9.91 28.83
C ASP A 418 -7.86 -8.84 29.61
N LEU A 419 -8.38 -7.81 28.94
CA LEU A 419 -9.23 -6.82 29.60
C LEU A 419 -10.52 -7.44 30.12
N PRO A 420 -11.04 -6.98 31.31
CA PRO A 420 -12.37 -7.32 31.77
C PRO A 420 -13.44 -7.00 30.71
N PRO A 421 -14.54 -7.79 30.67
CA PRO A 421 -15.59 -7.56 29.66
C PRO A 421 -16.17 -6.14 29.65
N GLU A 422 -16.26 -5.49 30.81
CA GLU A 422 -16.71 -4.11 30.97
C GLU A 422 -15.73 -3.11 30.31
N ASP A 423 -14.41 -3.31 30.46
CA ASP A 423 -13.40 -2.47 29.85
C ASP A 423 -13.32 -2.69 28.33
N LYS A 424 -13.46 -3.96 27.88
CA LYS A 424 -13.57 -4.29 26.44
C LYS A 424 -14.73 -3.57 25.76
N ALA A 425 -15.89 -3.50 26.44
CA ALA A 425 -17.07 -2.84 25.90
C ALA A 425 -16.89 -1.32 25.71
N MET A 426 -15.93 -0.72 26.41
CA MET A 426 -15.59 0.71 26.29
C MET A 426 -14.66 1.02 25.11
N VAL A 427 -13.94 0.02 24.62
CA VAL A 427 -13.00 0.19 23.49
C VAL A 427 -13.77 0.15 22.17
N LYS A 428 -13.81 1.29 21.49
CA LYS A 428 -14.38 1.36 20.14
C LYS A 428 -13.54 0.55 19.15
N GLN A 429 -14.21 -0.03 18.17
CA GLN A 429 -13.55 -0.79 17.11
C GLN A 429 -13.82 -0.16 15.75
N VAL A 430 -12.98 -0.49 14.77
CA VAL A 430 -13.22 -0.15 13.37
C VAL A 430 -14.46 -0.87 12.84
N PRO A 431 -15.13 -0.35 11.80
CA PRO A 431 -16.25 -1.04 11.15
C PRO A 431 -15.87 -2.45 10.68
N GLY A 432 -16.83 -3.37 10.70
CA GLY A 432 -16.62 -4.78 10.38
C GLY A 432 -16.80 -5.14 8.91
N SER A 433 -17.16 -4.19 8.05
CA SER A 433 -17.43 -4.43 6.64
C SER A 433 -17.08 -3.23 5.77
N LEU A 434 -16.84 -3.47 4.48
CA LEU A 434 -16.66 -2.40 3.51
C LEU A 434 -17.91 -1.51 3.40
N GLU A 435 -19.11 -2.08 3.52
CA GLU A 435 -20.37 -1.32 3.48
C GLU A 435 -20.43 -0.28 4.60
N GLU A 436 -20.16 -0.69 5.85
CA GLU A 436 -20.11 0.23 7.01
C GLU A 436 -19.05 1.32 6.87
N VAL A 437 -17.93 1.02 6.26
CA VAL A 437 -16.84 1.97 6.01
C VAL A 437 -17.20 2.98 4.94
N LEU A 438 -17.88 2.56 3.87
CA LEU A 438 -18.37 3.48 2.84
C LEU A 438 -19.47 4.40 3.40
N ASP A 439 -20.35 3.88 4.26
CA ASP A 439 -21.37 4.68 4.96
C ASP A 439 -20.70 5.70 5.90
N ALA A 440 -19.64 5.30 6.60
CA ALA A 440 -18.85 6.22 7.43
C ALA A 440 -18.17 7.31 6.60
N LEU A 441 -17.60 6.98 5.43
CA LEU A 441 -17.02 7.97 4.52
C LEU A 441 -18.05 8.95 3.99
N GLU A 442 -19.25 8.48 3.65
CA GLU A 442 -20.35 9.34 3.20
C GLU A 442 -20.76 10.33 4.30
N ALA A 443 -20.75 9.90 5.55
CA ALA A 443 -21.12 10.72 6.72
C ALA A 443 -19.99 11.64 7.23
N ASP A 444 -18.74 11.26 7.07
CA ASP A 444 -17.56 11.96 7.63
C ASP A 444 -16.43 12.07 6.60
N HIS A 445 -16.51 13.06 5.70
CA HIS A 445 -15.47 13.29 4.66
C HIS A 445 -15.02 14.75 4.54
N GLN A 446 -15.58 15.68 5.32
CA GLN A 446 -15.28 17.12 5.17
C GLN A 446 -13.80 17.43 5.38
N TRP A 447 -13.14 16.73 6.28
CA TRP A 447 -11.70 16.85 6.56
C TRP A 447 -10.83 16.46 5.35
N LEU A 448 -11.29 15.58 4.47
CA LEU A 448 -10.59 15.22 3.23
C LEU A 448 -10.61 16.34 2.20
N LEU A 449 -11.66 17.19 2.20
CA LEU A 449 -11.82 18.29 1.25
C LEU A 449 -10.98 19.52 1.59
N GLU A 450 -10.39 19.54 2.78
CA GLU A 450 -9.54 20.65 3.22
C GLU A 450 -8.36 20.87 2.28
N GLY A 451 -8.08 22.13 1.95
CA GLY A 451 -7.04 22.51 0.99
C GLY A 451 -7.31 22.07 -0.45
N GLY A 452 -8.50 21.55 -0.76
CA GLY A 452 -8.83 21.00 -2.08
C GLY A 452 -8.07 19.72 -2.40
N VAL A 453 -7.57 18.98 -1.40
CA VAL A 453 -6.78 17.76 -1.56
C VAL A 453 -7.62 16.69 -2.23
N PHE A 454 -8.69 16.25 -1.59
CA PHE A 454 -9.75 15.50 -2.25
C PHE A 454 -10.79 16.48 -2.78
N THR A 455 -11.52 16.07 -3.80
CA THR A 455 -12.72 16.77 -4.27
C THR A 455 -13.95 15.92 -3.97
N GLN A 456 -15.14 16.55 -3.92
CA GLN A 456 -16.38 15.80 -3.75
C GLN A 456 -16.55 14.76 -4.85
N ASP A 457 -16.17 15.09 -6.08
CA ASP A 457 -16.18 14.19 -7.23
C ASP A 457 -15.35 12.91 -7.00
N VAL A 458 -14.16 13.01 -6.41
CA VAL A 458 -13.34 11.84 -6.05
C VAL A 458 -14.03 10.97 -5.00
N ILE A 459 -14.62 11.60 -3.97
CA ILE A 459 -15.33 10.89 -2.90
C ILE A 459 -16.55 10.14 -3.44
N ASP A 460 -17.39 10.84 -4.21
CA ASP A 460 -18.61 10.28 -4.77
C ASP A 460 -18.31 9.13 -5.73
N THR A 461 -17.37 9.33 -6.66
CA THR A 461 -16.93 8.28 -7.59
C THR A 461 -16.34 7.07 -6.87
N TRP A 462 -15.55 7.30 -5.80
CA TRP A 462 -14.98 6.20 -5.00
C TRP A 462 -16.07 5.35 -4.36
N ILE A 463 -17.05 6.00 -3.70
CA ILE A 463 -18.16 5.31 -3.02
C ILE A 463 -19.00 4.52 -4.03
N GLU A 464 -19.38 5.16 -5.15
CA GLU A 464 -20.15 4.52 -6.21
C GLU A 464 -19.40 3.30 -6.79
N TYR A 465 -18.14 3.50 -7.19
CA TYR A 465 -17.31 2.43 -7.74
C TYR A 465 -17.21 1.22 -6.78
N LYS A 466 -16.95 1.47 -5.49
CA LYS A 466 -16.80 0.42 -4.48
C LYS A 466 -18.12 -0.30 -4.20
N ARG A 467 -19.25 0.41 -4.18
CA ARG A 467 -20.56 -0.21 -3.98
C ARG A 467 -20.95 -1.07 -5.19
N GLU A 468 -20.88 -0.54 -6.40
CA GLU A 468 -21.37 -1.22 -7.60
C GLU A 468 -20.44 -2.34 -8.08
N HIS A 469 -19.14 -2.08 -8.17
CA HIS A 469 -18.20 -3.01 -8.80
C HIS A 469 -17.57 -4.02 -7.84
N GLU A 470 -17.57 -3.76 -6.53
CA GLU A 470 -16.96 -4.66 -5.55
C GLU A 470 -17.97 -5.23 -4.56
N LEU A 471 -18.68 -4.39 -3.81
CA LEU A 471 -19.58 -4.82 -2.75
C LEU A 471 -20.73 -5.65 -3.30
N ASP A 472 -21.50 -5.12 -4.27
CA ASP A 472 -22.61 -5.82 -4.90
C ASP A 472 -22.14 -7.03 -5.70
N ALA A 473 -21.00 -6.93 -6.37
CA ALA A 473 -20.44 -8.06 -7.10
C ALA A 473 -20.16 -9.28 -6.19
N VAL A 474 -19.66 -9.06 -4.97
CA VAL A 474 -19.44 -10.14 -3.99
C VAL A 474 -20.77 -10.57 -3.36
N ARG A 475 -21.63 -9.64 -2.97
CA ARG A 475 -22.91 -9.88 -2.27
C ARG A 475 -23.89 -10.70 -3.09
N LEU A 476 -23.92 -10.52 -4.41
CA LEU A 476 -24.80 -11.24 -5.33
C LEU A 476 -24.38 -12.69 -5.61
N ARG A 477 -23.17 -13.10 -5.18
CA ARG A 477 -22.62 -14.43 -5.45
C ARG A 477 -22.67 -15.30 -4.21
N PRO A 478 -23.33 -16.50 -4.26
CA PRO A 478 -23.31 -17.40 -3.13
C PRO A 478 -21.87 -17.90 -2.87
N HIS A 479 -21.52 -17.96 -1.61
CA HIS A 479 -20.22 -18.50 -1.17
C HIS A 479 -20.31 -20.03 -0.98
N PRO A 480 -19.31 -20.84 -1.38
CA PRO A 480 -19.34 -22.30 -1.19
C PRO A 480 -19.64 -22.75 0.25
N TYR A 481 -19.22 -21.99 1.26
CA TYR A 481 -19.47 -22.31 2.66
C TYR A 481 -20.94 -22.12 3.07
N GLU A 482 -21.73 -21.32 2.37
CA GLU A 482 -23.17 -21.18 2.59
C GLU A 482 -23.90 -22.50 2.25
N PHE A 483 -23.43 -23.24 1.25
CA PHE A 483 -23.95 -24.57 0.95
C PHE A 483 -23.66 -25.58 2.08
N HIS A 484 -22.47 -25.46 2.72
CA HIS A 484 -22.16 -26.25 3.89
C HIS A 484 -23.10 -25.96 5.08
N LEU A 485 -23.48 -24.69 5.26
CA LEU A 485 -24.32 -24.25 6.37
C LEU A 485 -25.82 -24.47 6.13
N TYR A 486 -26.31 -24.33 4.89
CA TYR A 486 -27.73 -24.11 4.63
C TYR A 486 -28.34 -25.04 3.57
N PHE A 487 -27.57 -25.97 2.98
CA PHE A 487 -28.09 -26.78 1.86
C PHE A 487 -29.29 -27.67 2.25
N ASP A 488 -29.39 -28.08 3.48
CA ASP A 488 -30.38 -29.01 4.01
C ASP A 488 -31.42 -28.37 4.95
N ILE A 489 -31.54 -27.06 4.97
CA ILE A 489 -32.56 -26.36 5.75
C ILE A 489 -33.90 -26.30 5.02
#